data_8fd3af281e6a75b4875f61be473364ab
#
_entry.id   8fd3af281e6a75b4875f61be473364ab
#
_cell.length_a   1.000
_cell.length_b   1.000
_cell.length_c   1.000
_cell.angle_alpha   90.00
_cell.angle_beta   90.00
_cell.angle_gamma   90.00
#
_symmetry.space_group_name_H-M   'P 1'
#
loop_
_entity.id
_entity.type
_entity.pdbx_description
1 polymer ?
#
loop_
_entity_poly.entity_id
_entity_poly.type
_entity_poly.pdbx_seq_one_letter_code
_entity_poly.pdbx_strand_id
1 'polypeptide(L)'
;MNNVKILEVKQSIFASNDEQAAQLRQSLKEKKIFLLNLMSAPGSGKTTTLRSTIAALKDELRIGVMEADIDSDVDAKAIAAAGAKAIQLHTGGMCHLDAEMTRQGLEGLGPQDVDLVVLENVGNLVCPAEFDTGAVKNAMILSVPEGDDKPLKYPLMFQVCDVVLINKIDVLPYFDFDMDKCREYIAMRNPKAKVIPICAKTGEGIAEWADWLREQVKAWQA
;
A
#
# COMPACT_ATOMS: atom_id res chain seq x y z
N MET A 1 -47.80 -10.22 -12.76
CA MET A 1 -46.79 -9.82 -11.79
C MET A 1 -45.48 -9.63 -12.54
N ASN A 2 -45.01 -8.38 -12.71
CA ASN A 2 -43.76 -8.11 -13.39
C ASN A 2 -42.61 -8.46 -12.43
N ASN A 3 -41.93 -9.57 -12.67
CA ASN A 3 -40.69 -9.89 -12.00
C ASN A 3 -39.62 -8.89 -12.44
N VAL A 4 -39.32 -7.92 -11.62
CA VAL A 4 -38.15 -7.05 -11.79
C VAL A 4 -36.92 -7.90 -11.47
N LYS A 5 -36.07 -8.14 -12.47
CA LYS A 5 -34.78 -8.83 -12.30
C LYS A 5 -33.78 -7.86 -11.68
N ILE A 6 -33.49 -8.03 -10.40
CA ILE A 6 -32.43 -7.29 -9.73
C ILE A 6 -31.10 -7.94 -10.14
N LEU A 7 -30.27 -7.23 -10.88
CA LEU A 7 -28.92 -7.66 -11.22
C LEU A 7 -27.96 -7.08 -10.15
N GLU A 8 -27.34 -7.94 -9.37
CA GLU A 8 -26.25 -7.53 -8.47
C GLU A 8 -24.96 -7.37 -9.29
N VAL A 9 -24.86 -6.25 -10.00
CA VAL A 9 -23.70 -5.94 -10.88
C VAL A 9 -22.41 -5.81 -10.07
N LYS A 10 -22.50 -5.38 -8.81
CA LYS A 10 -21.35 -5.23 -7.91
C LYS A 10 -20.63 -6.56 -7.67
N GLN A 11 -21.33 -7.65 -7.45
CA GLN A 11 -20.72 -8.97 -7.25
C GLN A 11 -19.95 -9.47 -8.48
N SER A 12 -20.46 -9.23 -9.70
CA SER A 12 -19.78 -9.65 -10.91
C SER A 12 -18.49 -8.89 -11.18
N ILE A 13 -18.40 -7.61 -10.79
CA ILE A 13 -17.19 -6.78 -10.93
C ILE A 13 -16.12 -7.28 -9.96
N PHE A 14 -16.46 -7.50 -8.69
CA PHE A 14 -15.50 -8.01 -7.71
C PHE A 14 -14.99 -9.40 -8.06
N ALA A 15 -15.86 -10.32 -8.45
CA ALA A 15 -15.45 -11.67 -8.82
C ALA A 15 -14.46 -11.69 -10.01
N SER A 16 -14.69 -10.84 -11.02
CA SER A 16 -13.77 -10.68 -12.14
C SER A 16 -12.42 -10.08 -11.72
N ASN A 17 -12.44 -9.09 -10.82
CA ASN A 17 -11.22 -8.50 -10.28
C ASN A 17 -10.41 -9.51 -9.45
N ASP A 18 -11.07 -10.30 -8.61
CA ASP A 18 -10.41 -11.29 -7.75
C ASP A 18 -9.71 -12.39 -8.59
N GLU A 19 -10.31 -12.80 -9.69
CA GLU A 19 -9.68 -13.74 -10.64
C GLU A 19 -8.46 -13.12 -11.30
N GLN A 20 -8.54 -11.87 -11.77
CA GLN A 20 -7.42 -11.14 -12.36
C GLN A 20 -6.30 -10.91 -11.34
N ALA A 21 -6.65 -10.58 -10.09
CA ALA A 21 -5.71 -10.42 -8.99
C ALA A 21 -4.94 -11.72 -8.69
N ALA A 22 -5.65 -12.86 -8.69
CA ALA A 22 -5.03 -14.17 -8.49
C ALA A 22 -4.07 -14.53 -9.64
N GLN A 23 -4.46 -14.28 -10.88
CA GLN A 23 -3.60 -14.50 -12.07
C GLN A 23 -2.37 -13.61 -12.03
N LEU A 24 -2.52 -12.32 -11.67
CA LEU A 24 -1.42 -11.39 -11.53
C LEU A 24 -0.44 -11.86 -10.46
N ARG A 25 -0.93 -12.27 -9.29
CA ARG A 25 -0.12 -12.77 -8.18
C ARG A 25 0.66 -14.04 -8.56
N GLN A 26 0.05 -14.94 -9.35
CA GLN A 26 0.72 -16.10 -9.90
C GLN A 26 1.88 -15.72 -10.84
N SER A 27 1.64 -14.79 -11.76
CA SER A 27 2.68 -14.26 -12.68
C SER A 27 3.84 -13.59 -11.92
N LEU A 28 3.53 -12.84 -10.85
CA LEU A 28 4.55 -12.23 -9.99
C LEU A 28 5.39 -13.28 -9.25
N LYS A 29 4.78 -14.39 -8.80
CA LYS A 29 5.51 -15.50 -8.16
C LYS A 29 6.48 -16.17 -9.13
N GLU A 30 6.06 -16.43 -10.35
CA GLU A 30 6.90 -17.01 -11.40
C GLU A 30 8.11 -16.12 -11.74
N LYS A 31 7.89 -14.80 -11.74
CA LYS A 31 8.94 -13.79 -11.99
C LYS A 31 9.76 -13.43 -10.75
N LYS A 32 9.40 -13.97 -9.57
CA LYS A 32 10.03 -13.64 -8.28
C LYS A 32 9.98 -12.15 -7.92
N ILE A 33 8.94 -11.45 -8.35
CA ILE A 33 8.72 -10.04 -8.07
C ILE A 33 7.76 -9.91 -6.88
N PHE A 34 8.18 -9.22 -5.84
CA PHE A 34 7.32 -8.91 -4.70
C PHE A 34 6.59 -7.60 -4.93
N LEU A 35 5.27 -7.63 -4.95
CA LEU A 35 4.42 -6.44 -5.08
C LEU A 35 3.80 -6.10 -3.72
N LEU A 36 4.06 -4.89 -3.25
CA LEU A 36 3.44 -4.29 -2.07
C LEU A 36 2.40 -3.27 -2.50
N ASN A 37 1.18 -3.37 -2.00
CA ASN A 37 0.17 -2.31 -2.09
C ASN A 37 0.29 -1.40 -0.86
N LEU A 38 0.62 -0.12 -1.06
CA LEU A 38 0.78 0.88 -0.01
C LEU A 38 -0.41 1.84 0.00
N MET A 39 -1.21 1.76 1.05
CA MET A 39 -2.45 2.52 1.21
C MET A 39 -2.35 3.54 2.33
N SER A 40 -3.10 4.62 2.26
CA SER A 40 -3.21 5.61 3.34
C SER A 40 -4.27 6.68 3.05
N ALA A 41 -4.53 7.54 4.03
CA ALA A 41 -5.18 8.82 3.79
C ALA A 41 -4.23 9.82 3.06
N PRO A 42 -4.78 10.85 2.42
CA PRO A 42 -3.97 11.97 1.92
C PRO A 42 -3.18 12.63 3.06
N GLY A 43 -1.94 13.03 2.78
CA GLY A 43 -1.10 13.72 3.75
C GLY A 43 -0.52 12.85 4.88
N SER A 44 -0.71 11.53 4.90
CA SER A 44 -0.13 10.61 5.89
C SER A 44 1.39 10.49 5.81
N GLY A 45 2.00 10.88 4.68
CA GLY A 45 3.44 10.84 4.45
C GLY A 45 3.91 9.68 3.58
N LYS A 46 3.09 9.19 2.63
CA LYS A 46 3.45 8.11 1.70
C LYS A 46 4.78 8.36 1.00
N THR A 47 4.90 9.44 0.25
CA THR A 47 6.09 9.80 -0.52
C THR A 47 7.34 9.89 0.35
N THR A 48 7.23 10.48 1.56
CA THR A 48 8.37 10.54 2.51
C THR A 48 8.76 9.15 2.99
N THR A 49 7.78 8.31 3.32
CA THR A 49 8.02 6.91 3.73
C THR A 49 8.67 6.11 2.60
N LEU A 50 8.19 6.25 1.37
CA LEU A 50 8.80 5.59 0.20
C LEU A 50 10.25 6.01 -0.01
N ARG A 51 10.54 7.31 0.07
CA ARG A 51 11.93 7.80 -0.07
C ARG A 51 12.85 7.22 1.00
N SER A 52 12.40 7.17 2.25
CA SER A 52 13.17 6.58 3.35
C SER A 52 13.33 5.07 3.19
N THR A 53 12.31 4.38 2.68
CA THR A 53 12.33 2.94 2.35
C THR A 53 13.34 2.65 1.24
N ILE A 54 13.32 3.45 0.15
CA ILE A 54 14.27 3.33 -0.96
C ILE A 54 15.69 3.55 -0.46
N ALA A 55 15.92 4.60 0.33
CA ALA A 55 17.24 4.88 0.87
C ALA A 55 17.80 3.73 1.74
N ALA A 56 16.92 3.02 2.47
CA ALA A 56 17.29 1.90 3.32
C ALA A 56 17.54 0.58 2.56
N LEU A 57 16.98 0.41 1.34
CA LEU A 57 16.95 -0.89 0.66
C LEU A 57 17.61 -0.89 -0.73
N LYS A 58 17.88 0.26 -1.34
CA LYS A 58 18.35 0.37 -2.75
C LYS A 58 19.68 -0.30 -3.05
N ASP A 59 20.53 -0.50 -2.05
CA ASP A 59 21.81 -1.16 -2.21
C ASP A 59 21.68 -2.70 -2.16
N GLU A 60 20.51 -3.21 -1.78
CA GLU A 60 20.22 -4.64 -1.62
C GLU A 60 19.13 -5.13 -2.58
N LEU A 61 18.13 -4.27 -2.89
CA LEU A 61 16.98 -4.59 -3.71
C LEU A 61 16.82 -3.59 -4.87
N ARG A 62 16.50 -4.11 -6.04
CA ARG A 62 16.10 -3.29 -7.19
C ARG A 62 14.63 -2.94 -7.01
N ILE A 63 14.36 -1.66 -6.80
CA ILE A 63 13.04 -1.18 -6.40
C ILE A 63 12.37 -0.46 -7.57
N GLY A 64 11.12 -0.83 -7.83
CA GLY A 64 10.19 -0.11 -8.70
C GLY A 64 9.04 0.50 -7.89
N VAL A 65 8.54 1.65 -8.30
CA VAL A 65 7.39 2.30 -7.70
C VAL A 65 6.39 2.68 -8.78
N MET A 66 5.16 2.33 -8.57
CA MET A 66 4.01 2.76 -9.36
C MET A 66 3.19 3.71 -8.50
N GLU A 67 3.11 4.97 -8.88
CA GLU A 67 2.36 5.99 -8.15
C GLU A 67 1.01 6.24 -8.80
N ALA A 68 -0.04 6.11 -8.01
CA ALA A 68 -1.38 6.49 -8.42
C ALA A 68 -1.73 7.88 -7.90
N ASP A 69 -1.80 8.84 -8.80
CA ASP A 69 -2.30 10.18 -8.50
C ASP A 69 -3.29 10.64 -9.58
N ILE A 70 -4.06 11.66 -9.25
CA ILE A 70 -5.10 12.19 -10.14
C ILE A 70 -4.46 12.95 -11.30
N ASP A 71 -3.39 13.75 -11.07
CA ASP A 71 -2.84 14.63 -12.12
C ASP A 71 -1.42 15.17 -11.87
N SER A 72 -0.63 14.63 -10.93
CA SER A 72 0.69 15.17 -10.57
C SER A 72 1.82 14.16 -10.79
N ASP A 73 2.93 14.59 -11.42
CA ASP A 73 4.14 13.80 -11.61
C ASP A 73 5.28 14.16 -10.62
N VAL A 74 5.00 15.02 -9.64
CA VAL A 74 5.99 15.56 -8.72
C VAL A 74 6.57 14.45 -7.83
N ASP A 75 5.71 13.54 -7.35
CA ASP A 75 6.11 12.46 -6.46
C ASP A 75 6.90 11.40 -7.22
N ALA A 76 6.49 11.01 -8.43
CA ALA A 76 7.26 10.08 -9.27
C ALA A 76 8.67 10.59 -9.57
N LYS A 77 8.86 11.90 -9.82
CA LYS A 77 10.18 12.51 -10.00
C LYS A 77 11.03 12.45 -8.72
N ALA A 78 10.41 12.67 -7.56
CA ALA A 78 11.10 12.59 -6.27
C ALA A 78 11.56 11.15 -5.95
N ILE A 79 10.75 10.15 -6.31
CA ILE A 79 11.05 8.73 -6.16
C ILE A 79 12.18 8.30 -7.12
N ALA A 80 12.12 8.71 -8.38
CA ALA A 80 13.19 8.44 -9.35
C ALA A 80 14.53 9.04 -8.90
N ALA A 81 14.52 10.27 -8.34
CA ALA A 81 15.70 10.91 -7.77
C ALA A 81 16.26 10.17 -6.53
N ALA A 82 15.43 9.41 -5.81
CA ALA A 82 15.86 8.59 -4.68
C ALA A 82 16.56 7.27 -5.10
N GLY A 83 16.49 6.89 -6.39
CA GLY A 83 17.19 5.73 -6.95
C GLY A 83 16.30 4.53 -7.26
N ALA A 84 14.97 4.68 -7.27
CA ALA A 84 14.04 3.65 -7.72
C ALA A 84 13.58 3.92 -9.17
N LYS A 85 13.17 2.86 -9.86
CA LYS A 85 12.44 2.98 -11.12
C LYS A 85 11.01 3.45 -10.80
N ALA A 86 10.53 4.51 -11.44
CA ALA A 86 9.21 5.07 -11.13
C ALA A 86 8.34 5.24 -12.38
N ILE A 87 7.04 5.02 -12.21
CA ILE A 87 6.01 5.32 -13.21
C ILE A 87 4.81 5.96 -12.52
N GLN A 88 4.21 6.92 -13.20
CA GLN A 88 2.96 7.56 -12.79
C GLN A 88 1.77 6.84 -13.44
N LEU A 89 0.76 6.51 -12.64
CA LEU A 89 -0.51 5.97 -13.10
C LEU A 89 -1.59 7.03 -12.96
N HIS A 90 -2.14 7.48 -14.09
CA HIS A 90 -3.30 8.37 -14.09
C HIS A 90 -4.58 7.55 -13.98
N THR A 91 -5.29 7.68 -12.86
CA THR A 91 -6.49 6.88 -12.59
C THR A 91 -7.75 7.39 -13.30
N GLY A 92 -7.66 8.54 -14.00
CA GLY A 92 -8.82 9.14 -14.66
C GLY A 92 -9.93 9.56 -13.69
N GLY A 93 -9.57 9.88 -12.44
CA GLY A 93 -10.52 10.27 -11.39
C GLY A 93 -11.05 9.10 -10.54
N MET A 94 -10.57 7.88 -10.76
CA MET A 94 -10.90 6.74 -9.90
C MET A 94 -10.21 6.88 -8.54
N CYS A 95 -10.92 6.48 -7.48
CA CYS A 95 -10.46 6.61 -6.09
C CYS A 95 -9.70 5.37 -5.57
N HIS A 96 -9.37 4.42 -6.45
CA HIS A 96 -8.64 3.18 -6.15
C HIS A 96 -7.97 2.64 -7.41
N LEU A 97 -7.09 1.67 -7.22
CA LEU A 97 -6.57 0.81 -8.27
C LEU A 97 -7.11 -0.61 -8.09
N ASP A 98 -7.37 -1.28 -9.21
CA ASP A 98 -7.74 -2.69 -9.28
C ASP A 98 -6.60 -3.55 -9.85
N ALA A 99 -6.84 -4.85 -10.04
CA ALA A 99 -5.83 -5.78 -10.54
C ALA A 99 -5.41 -5.50 -11.99
N GLU A 100 -6.36 -5.08 -12.85
CA GLU A 100 -6.07 -4.78 -14.24
C GLU A 100 -5.24 -3.48 -14.38
N MET A 101 -5.59 -2.44 -13.63
CA MET A 101 -4.80 -1.20 -13.57
C MET A 101 -3.38 -1.47 -13.05
N THR A 102 -3.26 -2.33 -12.04
CA THR A 102 -1.96 -2.76 -11.49
C THR A 102 -1.14 -3.52 -12.53
N ARG A 103 -1.76 -4.42 -13.29
CA ARG A 103 -1.10 -5.16 -14.38
C ARG A 103 -0.57 -4.22 -15.46
N GLN A 104 -1.38 -3.25 -15.89
CA GLN A 104 -0.98 -2.23 -16.86
C GLN A 104 0.17 -1.36 -16.33
N GLY A 105 0.12 -0.98 -15.07
CA GLY A 105 1.20 -0.27 -14.40
C GLY A 105 2.51 -1.05 -14.39
N LEU A 106 2.46 -2.34 -14.07
CA LEU A 106 3.63 -3.21 -14.12
C LEU A 106 4.20 -3.35 -15.52
N GLU A 107 3.37 -3.49 -16.54
CA GLU A 107 3.83 -3.52 -17.93
C GLU A 107 4.52 -2.22 -18.32
N GLY A 108 3.94 -1.08 -17.97
CA GLY A 108 4.53 0.24 -18.19
C GLY A 108 5.85 0.46 -17.44
N LEU A 109 5.95 -0.06 -16.21
CA LEU A 109 7.17 -0.01 -15.42
C LEU A 109 8.29 -0.87 -16.05
N GLY A 110 7.94 -1.97 -16.74
CA GLY A 110 8.90 -2.93 -17.29
C GLY A 110 9.70 -3.62 -16.17
N PRO A 111 9.11 -4.55 -15.44
CA PRO A 111 9.63 -5.03 -14.15
C PRO A 111 10.68 -6.16 -14.27
N GLN A 112 11.33 -6.36 -15.44
CA GLN A 112 12.26 -7.47 -15.66
C GLN A 112 13.48 -7.43 -14.72
N ASP A 113 13.83 -6.23 -14.23
CA ASP A 113 14.99 -5.99 -13.39
C ASP A 113 14.63 -5.42 -12.02
N VAL A 114 13.47 -5.81 -11.44
CA VAL A 114 13.05 -5.38 -10.11
C VAL A 114 12.77 -6.57 -9.20
N ASP A 115 13.10 -6.43 -7.93
CA ASP A 115 12.86 -7.41 -6.87
C ASP A 115 11.63 -7.05 -6.05
N LEU A 116 11.46 -5.76 -5.79
CA LEU A 116 10.35 -5.17 -5.04
C LEU A 116 9.67 -4.09 -5.89
N VAL A 117 8.37 -4.23 -6.08
CA VAL A 117 7.52 -3.15 -6.61
C VAL A 117 6.61 -2.65 -5.50
N VAL A 118 6.55 -1.35 -5.32
CA VAL A 118 5.56 -0.70 -4.46
C VAL A 118 4.52 -0.02 -5.33
N LEU A 119 3.27 -0.42 -5.16
CA LEU A 119 2.10 0.27 -5.69
C LEU A 119 1.65 1.30 -4.66
N GLU A 120 1.94 2.57 -4.86
CA GLU A 120 1.35 3.65 -4.07
C GLU A 120 -0.08 3.86 -4.53
N ASN A 121 -1.04 3.42 -3.72
CA ASN A 121 -2.46 3.54 -4.04
C ASN A 121 -2.97 4.97 -3.81
N VAL A 122 -4.11 5.29 -4.40
CA VAL A 122 -4.77 6.59 -4.21
C VAL A 122 -5.00 6.86 -2.73
N GLY A 123 -4.79 8.10 -2.30
CA GLY A 123 -5.00 8.53 -0.92
C GLY A 123 -6.48 8.47 -0.52
N ASN A 124 -6.90 7.30 0.00
CA ASN A 124 -8.28 7.01 0.40
C ASN A 124 -8.29 5.83 1.38
N LEU A 125 -9.16 5.86 2.40
CA LEU A 125 -9.28 4.80 3.40
C LEU A 125 -10.45 3.83 3.17
N VAL A 126 -11.21 3.99 2.09
CA VAL A 126 -12.39 3.16 1.78
C VAL A 126 -12.15 2.33 0.53
N CYS A 127 -12.16 2.97 -0.64
CA CYS A 127 -12.11 2.28 -1.92
C CYS A 127 -10.89 1.36 -2.12
N PRO A 128 -9.64 1.75 -1.76
CA PRO A 128 -8.49 0.87 -1.92
C PRO A 128 -8.54 -0.41 -1.10
N ALA A 129 -9.34 -0.45 -0.04
CA ALA A 129 -9.52 -1.66 0.76
C ALA A 129 -10.55 -2.64 0.17
N GLU A 130 -11.40 -2.18 -0.75
CA GLU A 130 -12.45 -3.01 -1.37
C GLU A 130 -11.94 -3.83 -2.56
N PHE A 131 -10.84 -3.41 -3.21
CA PHE A 131 -10.35 -4.02 -4.45
C PHE A 131 -9.00 -4.70 -4.23
N ASP A 132 -8.93 -6.00 -4.58
CA ASP A 132 -7.65 -6.71 -4.63
C ASP A 132 -6.84 -6.23 -5.84
N THR A 133 -5.67 -5.67 -5.58
CA THR A 133 -4.75 -5.18 -6.61
C THR A 133 -3.85 -6.27 -7.20
N GLY A 134 -3.95 -7.50 -6.73
CA GLY A 134 -2.99 -8.57 -7.04
C GLY A 134 -1.67 -8.46 -6.28
N ALA A 135 -1.56 -7.55 -5.32
CA ALA A 135 -0.37 -7.44 -4.47
C ALA A 135 -0.17 -8.67 -3.59
N VAL A 136 1.10 -8.94 -3.23
CA VAL A 136 1.49 -10.03 -2.33
C VAL A 136 1.17 -9.68 -0.90
N LYS A 137 1.36 -8.41 -0.53
CA LYS A 137 1.12 -7.85 0.80
C LYS A 137 0.51 -6.47 0.70
N ASN A 138 -0.27 -6.12 1.73
CA ASN A 138 -0.87 -4.81 1.91
C ASN A 138 -0.24 -4.11 3.11
N ALA A 139 0.27 -2.90 2.91
CA ALA A 139 0.73 -2.00 3.94
C ALA A 139 -0.18 -0.77 4.02
N MET A 140 -0.40 -0.27 5.22
CA MET A 140 -1.15 0.97 5.44
C MET A 140 -0.33 1.94 6.27
N ILE A 141 -0.35 3.22 5.92
CA ILE A 141 0.21 4.30 6.73
C ILE A 141 -0.92 5.05 7.41
N LEU A 142 -0.92 5.03 8.75
CA LEU A 142 -1.73 5.89 9.61
C LEU A 142 -0.80 6.94 10.24
N SER A 143 -1.08 8.22 10.08
CA SER A 143 -0.28 9.25 10.76
C SER A 143 -0.91 9.71 12.06
N VAL A 144 -0.09 10.06 13.05
CA VAL A 144 -0.52 10.56 14.37
C VAL A 144 -1.60 11.66 14.28
N PRO A 145 -1.48 12.69 13.39
CA PRO A 145 -2.50 13.72 13.28
C PRO A 145 -3.87 13.24 12.82
N GLU A 146 -3.98 12.03 12.28
CA GLU A 146 -5.27 11.48 11.82
C GLU A 146 -6.13 10.94 12.97
N GLY A 147 -5.53 10.63 14.12
CA GLY A 147 -6.20 10.08 15.30
C GLY A 147 -6.11 8.56 15.41
N ASP A 148 -6.09 8.08 16.66
CA ASP A 148 -5.95 6.66 17.03
C ASP A 148 -7.23 5.83 16.79
N ASP A 149 -8.35 6.49 16.57
CA ASP A 149 -9.67 5.88 16.36
C ASP A 149 -9.96 5.47 14.90
N LYS A 150 -9.03 5.72 13.98
CA LYS A 150 -9.18 5.34 12.56
C LYS A 150 -9.49 3.85 12.34
N PRO A 151 -8.92 2.89 13.10
CA PRO A 151 -9.27 1.49 12.93
C PRO A 151 -10.75 1.18 13.27
N LEU A 152 -11.39 1.99 14.08
CA LEU A 152 -12.82 1.87 14.39
C LEU A 152 -13.69 2.45 13.26
N LYS A 153 -13.25 3.55 12.64
CA LYS A 153 -13.98 4.28 11.59
C LYS A 153 -13.85 3.63 10.20
N TYR A 154 -12.71 3.00 9.92
CA TYR A 154 -12.38 2.38 8.62
C TYR A 154 -11.97 0.90 8.80
N PRO A 155 -12.84 0.05 9.35
CA PRO A 155 -12.47 -1.30 9.79
C PRO A 155 -11.91 -2.18 8.66
N LEU A 156 -12.45 -2.07 7.45
CA LEU A 156 -12.00 -2.88 6.31
C LEU A 156 -10.55 -2.59 5.94
N MET A 157 -10.15 -1.30 5.94
CA MET A 157 -8.77 -0.91 5.64
C MET A 157 -7.76 -1.63 6.55
N PHE A 158 -8.03 -1.68 7.85
CA PHE A 158 -7.16 -2.35 8.82
C PHE A 158 -7.28 -3.88 8.78
N GLN A 159 -8.42 -4.40 8.35
CA GLN A 159 -8.64 -5.84 8.23
C GLN A 159 -7.81 -6.46 7.10
N VAL A 160 -7.63 -5.74 5.99
CA VAL A 160 -6.91 -6.26 4.81
C VAL A 160 -5.40 -6.04 4.86
N CYS A 161 -4.89 -5.28 5.84
CA CYS A 161 -3.46 -4.95 5.94
C CYS A 161 -2.64 -6.01 6.64
N ASP A 162 -1.49 -6.36 6.09
CA ASP A 162 -0.48 -7.21 6.74
C ASP A 162 0.39 -6.41 7.72
N VAL A 163 0.57 -5.12 7.46
CA VAL A 163 1.34 -4.20 8.30
C VAL A 163 0.72 -2.81 8.31
N VAL A 164 0.74 -2.19 9.48
CA VAL A 164 0.33 -0.80 9.70
C VAL A 164 1.53 0.01 10.20
N LEU A 165 1.91 1.02 9.44
CA LEU A 165 2.94 1.98 9.83
C LEU A 165 2.27 3.16 10.52
N ILE A 166 2.53 3.38 11.82
CA ILE A 166 2.07 4.58 12.52
C ILE A 166 3.13 5.65 12.33
N ASN A 167 2.89 6.57 11.38
CA ASN A 167 3.85 7.58 10.97
C ASN A 167 3.71 8.89 11.74
N LYS A 168 4.75 9.71 11.68
CA LYS A 168 4.86 11.02 12.33
C LYS A 168 4.84 10.92 13.86
N ILE A 169 5.50 9.90 14.41
CA ILE A 169 5.59 9.74 15.87
C ILE A 169 6.35 10.89 16.56
N ASP A 170 7.12 11.67 15.81
CA ASP A 170 7.78 12.88 16.28
C ASP A 170 6.81 13.98 16.75
N VAL A 171 5.55 13.92 16.32
CA VAL A 171 4.52 14.88 16.73
C VAL A 171 3.58 14.35 17.82
N LEU A 172 3.78 13.15 18.33
CA LEU A 172 2.97 12.58 19.43
C LEU A 172 2.74 13.54 20.60
N PRO A 173 3.75 14.32 21.08
CA PRO A 173 3.55 15.24 22.19
C PRO A 173 2.54 16.38 21.93
N TYR A 174 2.16 16.60 20.68
CA TYR A 174 1.29 17.70 20.25
C TYR A 174 -0.13 17.25 19.87
N PHE A 175 -0.39 15.95 19.92
CA PHE A 175 -1.68 15.36 19.52
C PHE A 175 -2.22 14.45 20.62
N ASP A 176 -3.54 14.42 20.73
CA ASP A 176 -4.24 13.42 21.56
C ASP A 176 -4.32 12.11 20.79
N PHE A 177 -3.22 11.35 20.83
CA PHE A 177 -3.06 10.06 20.17
C PHE A 177 -2.51 9.04 21.18
N ASP A 178 -3.34 8.04 21.49
CA ASP A 178 -2.99 6.94 22.38
C ASP A 178 -2.49 5.74 21.55
N MET A 179 -1.19 5.50 21.62
CA MET A 179 -0.53 4.44 20.85
C MET A 179 -1.05 3.04 21.25
N ASP A 180 -1.30 2.81 22.52
CA ASP A 180 -1.75 1.50 23.02
C ASP A 180 -3.19 1.23 22.61
N LYS A 181 -4.07 2.22 22.71
CA LYS A 181 -5.44 2.11 22.18
C LYS A 181 -5.45 1.90 20.67
N CYS A 182 -4.61 2.62 19.92
CA CYS A 182 -4.51 2.43 18.48
C CYS A 182 -4.12 0.98 18.13
N ARG A 183 -3.13 0.42 18.84
CA ARG A 183 -2.71 -0.98 18.67
C ARG A 183 -3.86 -1.96 19.02
N GLU A 184 -4.58 -1.71 20.10
CA GLU A 184 -5.73 -2.50 20.50
C GLU A 184 -6.83 -2.47 19.41
N TYR A 185 -7.17 -1.30 18.88
CA TYR A 185 -8.17 -1.15 17.84
C TYR A 185 -7.75 -1.84 16.52
N ILE A 186 -6.47 -1.77 16.16
CA ILE A 186 -5.94 -2.52 15.01
C ILE A 186 -6.08 -4.02 15.27
N ALA A 187 -5.68 -4.51 16.44
CA ALA A 187 -5.76 -5.92 16.80
C ALA A 187 -7.20 -6.46 16.79
N MET A 188 -8.19 -5.63 17.16
CA MET A 188 -9.60 -5.98 17.03
C MET A 188 -10.03 -6.24 15.58
N ARG A 189 -9.38 -5.61 14.60
CA ARG A 189 -9.69 -5.76 13.17
C ARG A 189 -8.86 -6.86 12.52
N ASN A 190 -7.57 -6.88 12.84
CA ASN A 190 -6.63 -7.87 12.33
C ASN A 190 -5.53 -8.16 13.36
N PRO A 191 -5.68 -9.20 14.18
CA PRO A 191 -4.70 -9.55 15.20
C PRO A 191 -3.36 -10.04 14.60
N LYS A 192 -3.29 -10.28 13.29
CA LYS A 192 -2.06 -10.71 12.59
C LYS A 192 -1.30 -9.53 11.99
N ALA A 193 -1.90 -8.36 11.90
CA ALA A 193 -1.23 -7.19 11.35
C ALA A 193 -0.06 -6.76 12.23
N LYS A 194 1.11 -6.59 11.64
CA LYS A 194 2.25 -6.01 12.34
C LYS A 194 2.05 -4.50 12.46
N VAL A 195 2.33 -3.92 13.63
CA VAL A 195 2.24 -2.47 13.85
C VAL A 195 3.63 -1.92 14.13
N ILE A 196 4.10 -1.03 13.27
CA ILE A 196 5.45 -0.44 13.34
C ILE A 196 5.31 1.08 13.45
N PRO A 197 5.67 1.69 14.60
CA PRO A 197 5.78 3.14 14.72
C PRO A 197 6.97 3.66 13.93
N ILE A 198 6.77 4.72 13.15
CA ILE A 198 7.83 5.33 12.35
C ILE A 198 7.77 6.85 12.38
N CYS A 199 8.91 7.48 12.17
CA CYS A 199 8.99 8.84 11.68
C CYS A 199 9.78 8.86 10.38
N ALA A 200 9.07 8.86 9.26
CA ALA A 200 9.69 8.83 7.93
C ALA A 200 10.64 10.03 7.68
N LYS A 201 10.42 11.16 8.37
CA LYS A 201 11.24 12.36 8.26
C LYS A 201 12.60 12.22 8.96
N THR A 202 12.64 11.58 10.14
CA THR A 202 13.85 11.41 10.94
C THR A 202 14.57 10.09 10.70
N GLY A 203 13.85 9.10 10.12
CA GLY A 203 14.34 7.74 9.94
C GLY A 203 14.04 6.81 11.11
N GLU A 204 13.43 7.29 12.19
CA GLU A 204 13.06 6.46 13.33
C GLU A 204 12.06 5.37 12.90
N GLY A 205 12.31 4.11 13.32
CA GLY A 205 11.48 2.94 12.97
C GLY A 205 11.64 2.43 11.52
N ILE A 206 12.34 3.17 10.63
CA ILE A 206 12.54 2.76 9.23
C ILE A 206 13.36 1.47 9.12
N ALA A 207 14.31 1.23 10.01
CA ALA A 207 15.08 -0.01 10.01
C ALA A 207 14.16 -1.24 10.24
N GLU A 208 13.27 -1.19 11.23
CA GLU A 208 12.32 -2.29 11.49
C GLU A 208 11.35 -2.51 10.30
N TRP A 209 10.90 -1.44 9.67
CA TRP A 209 10.10 -1.51 8.46
C TRP A 209 10.86 -2.14 7.29
N ALA A 210 12.12 -1.73 7.08
CA ALA A 210 12.98 -2.29 6.04
C ALA A 210 13.28 -3.79 6.28
N ASP A 211 13.52 -4.19 7.52
CA ASP A 211 13.73 -5.59 7.88
C ASP A 211 12.48 -6.43 7.59
N TRP A 212 11.30 -5.93 7.92
CA TRP A 212 10.05 -6.61 7.57
C TRP A 212 9.92 -6.80 6.05
N LEU A 213 10.23 -5.77 5.25
CA LEU A 213 10.20 -5.88 3.79
C LEU A 213 11.20 -6.91 3.27
N ARG A 214 12.45 -6.93 3.78
CA ARG A 214 13.47 -7.92 3.41
C ARG A 214 12.97 -9.34 3.64
N GLU A 215 12.38 -9.58 4.81
CA GLU A 215 11.81 -10.89 5.15
C GLU A 215 10.70 -11.29 4.19
N GLN A 216 9.77 -10.38 3.87
CA GLN A 216 8.68 -10.68 2.96
C GLN A 216 9.16 -10.94 1.53
N VAL A 217 10.06 -10.12 1.00
CA VAL A 217 10.66 -10.31 -0.33
C VAL A 217 11.39 -11.65 -0.40
N LYS A 218 12.24 -11.96 0.59
CA LYS A 218 12.97 -13.23 0.66
C LYS A 218 12.04 -14.45 0.71
N ALA A 219 11.01 -14.39 1.54
CA ALA A 219 10.02 -15.48 1.65
C ALA A 219 9.21 -15.67 0.36
N TRP A 220 8.95 -14.57 -0.37
CA TRP A 220 8.26 -14.64 -1.65
C TRP A 220 9.14 -15.23 -2.76
N GLN A 221 10.42 -14.92 -2.78
CA GLN A 221 11.37 -15.36 -3.80
C GLN A 221 11.87 -16.81 -3.60
N ALA A 222 11.67 -17.35 -2.41
CA ALA A 222 12.00 -18.75 -2.10
C ALA A 222 11.04 -19.71 -2.83
#